data_c574876a2021b11663ccd07671c87513
#
_entry.id   c574876a2021b11663ccd07671c87513
#
_cell.length_a   1.000
_cell.length_b   1.000
_cell.length_c   1.000
_cell.angle_alpha   90.00
_cell.angle_beta   90.00
_cell.angle_gamma   90.00
#
_symmetry.space_group_name_H-M   'P 1'
#
loop_
_entity.id
_entity.type
_entity.pdbx_description
1 polymer ?
#
loop_
_entity_poly.entity_id
_entity_poly.type
_entity_poly.pdbx_seq_one_letter_code
_entity_poly.pdbx_strand_id
1 'polypeptide(L)'
;IGKSTALSIIAGEKQPNFGDHEASGFQELAQRYKGTEAQAFFTALADEEINVALKPQHVDVIPDAYDGTVKALLQRVDERDAYDTVIDGLSLGHVESRNIDDLSGGELQRVAIAATVVKDADLYLFDEPTSYLDIKQRVEVSAFIRSLADEDHAVMVIEHDLIILDYLTDLVNVVYGESGAYGVVSMAETTKKGINTYLDGYLAEENVQFRKSSIEFEERSEKRYTKPDVITSWPAFTHEYDTFSLEAGTGTIYEDDIIGVLGENGIGKSTLMEVLSGEIAKDFDMDEVTMSHKPQHLDADDTLVRLYLDGAKQHKHTVID
;
A
#
# COMPACT_ATOMS: atom_id res chain seq x y z
N ILE A 1 11.82 1.57 7.22
CA ILE A 1 13.28 1.77 7.12
C ILE A 1 13.89 0.44 6.69
N GLY A 2 14.54 0.39 5.49
CA GLY A 2 15.29 -0.76 5.00
C GLY A 2 14.50 -2.00 4.56
N LYS A 3 13.17 -2.05 4.66
CA LYS A 3 12.34 -3.20 4.27
C LYS A 3 12.47 -3.51 2.77
N SER A 4 12.19 -2.56 1.90
CA SER A 4 12.32 -2.72 0.45
C SER A 4 13.76 -3.01 0.02
N THR A 5 14.76 -2.44 0.75
CA THR A 5 16.18 -2.76 0.51
C THR A 5 16.47 -4.23 0.84
N ALA A 6 15.94 -4.75 1.94
CA ALA A 6 16.09 -6.15 2.30
C ALA A 6 15.46 -7.08 1.25
N LEU A 7 14.23 -6.75 0.78
CA LEU A 7 13.59 -7.50 -0.31
C LEU A 7 14.42 -7.47 -1.60
N SER A 8 14.93 -6.29 -2.00
CA SER A 8 15.76 -6.18 -3.21
C SER A 8 17.06 -6.98 -3.12
N ILE A 9 17.64 -7.15 -1.91
CA ILE A 9 18.80 -8.01 -1.69
C ILE A 9 18.42 -9.50 -1.81
N ILE A 10 17.30 -9.89 -1.20
CA ILE A 10 16.77 -11.27 -1.28
C ILE A 10 16.36 -11.59 -2.72
N ALA A 11 15.81 -10.62 -3.46
CA ALA A 11 15.49 -10.78 -4.88
C ALA A 11 16.71 -10.85 -5.82
N GLY A 12 17.91 -10.64 -5.30
CA GLY A 12 19.10 -10.61 -6.16
C GLY A 12 19.32 -9.31 -6.93
N GLU A 13 18.40 -8.33 -6.80
CA GLU A 13 18.48 -7.06 -7.55
C GLU A 13 19.54 -6.10 -7.00
N LYS A 14 19.81 -6.19 -5.69
CA LYS A 14 20.83 -5.37 -5.02
C LYS A 14 21.87 -6.21 -4.34
N GLN A 15 23.12 -5.84 -4.55
CA GLN A 15 24.24 -6.44 -3.85
C GLN A 15 24.60 -5.56 -2.63
N PRO A 16 24.70 -6.13 -1.42
CA PRO A 16 25.15 -5.40 -0.24
C PRO A 16 26.63 -5.05 -0.36
N ASN A 17 27.02 -3.90 0.17
CA ASN A 17 28.39 -3.39 0.11
C ASN A 17 29.12 -3.36 1.46
N PHE A 18 28.47 -3.77 2.56
CA PHE A 18 29.01 -3.80 3.94
C PHE A 18 29.71 -2.52 4.41
N GLY A 19 29.41 -1.38 3.79
CA GLY A 19 30.03 -0.10 4.08
C GLY A 19 31.24 0.22 3.20
N ASP A 20 31.65 -0.65 2.31
CA ASP A 20 32.64 -0.40 1.27
C ASP A 20 32.01 0.26 0.05
N HIS A 21 32.81 0.99 -0.74
CA HIS A 21 32.31 1.64 -1.96
C HIS A 21 32.04 0.66 -3.11
N GLU A 22 32.60 -0.55 -3.02
CA GLU A 22 32.37 -1.62 -3.99
C GLU A 22 31.34 -2.62 -3.44
N ALA A 23 30.38 -3.01 -4.27
CA ALA A 23 29.40 -4.00 -3.88
C ALA A 23 30.04 -5.39 -3.78
N SER A 24 29.75 -6.10 -2.70
CA SER A 24 30.15 -7.50 -2.52
C SER A 24 29.20 -8.42 -3.27
N GLY A 25 29.69 -9.32 -4.07
CA GLY A 25 28.85 -10.31 -4.77
C GLY A 25 28.19 -11.30 -3.78
N PHE A 26 27.15 -12.01 -4.23
CA PHE A 26 26.45 -13.01 -3.39
C PHE A 26 27.36 -14.15 -2.93
N GLN A 27 28.41 -14.49 -3.67
CA GLN A 27 29.44 -15.46 -3.24
C GLN A 27 30.23 -14.97 -2.01
N GLU A 28 30.54 -13.67 -1.92
CA GLU A 28 31.18 -13.09 -0.74
C GLU A 28 30.23 -13.07 0.46
N LEU A 29 28.94 -12.80 0.23
CA LEU A 29 27.89 -12.97 1.23
C LEU A 29 27.83 -14.38 1.77
N ALA A 30 27.80 -15.38 0.91
CA ALA A 30 27.80 -16.78 1.29
C ALA A 30 29.03 -17.15 2.16
N GLN A 31 30.19 -16.59 1.85
CA GLN A 31 31.40 -16.78 2.66
C GLN A 31 31.31 -16.10 4.04
N ARG A 32 30.74 -14.89 4.10
CA ARG A 32 30.57 -14.11 5.33
C ARG A 32 29.63 -14.80 6.32
N TYR A 33 28.56 -15.38 5.81
CA TYR A 33 27.58 -16.14 6.61
C TYR A 33 27.89 -17.65 6.71
N LYS A 34 29.16 -18.04 6.55
CA LYS A 34 29.59 -19.44 6.60
C LYS A 34 29.13 -20.14 7.88
N GLY A 35 28.47 -21.27 7.70
CA GLY A 35 27.94 -22.08 8.81
C GLY A 35 26.55 -21.68 9.31
N THR A 36 25.87 -20.78 8.61
CA THR A 36 24.47 -20.38 8.87
C THR A 36 23.55 -20.79 7.71
N GLU A 37 22.24 -20.79 7.94
CA GLU A 37 21.24 -21.03 6.89
C GLU A 37 21.32 -19.96 5.77
N ALA A 38 21.67 -18.72 6.13
CA ALA A 38 21.87 -17.65 5.17
C ALA A 38 22.99 -17.96 4.16
N GLN A 39 24.00 -18.75 4.53
CA GLN A 39 25.02 -19.21 3.59
C GLN A 39 24.41 -20.03 2.46
N ALA A 40 23.54 -20.99 2.79
CA ALA A 40 22.93 -21.88 1.80
C ALA A 40 22.07 -21.06 0.82
N PHE A 41 21.26 -20.13 1.34
CA PHE A 41 20.43 -19.24 0.53
C PHE A 41 21.27 -18.37 -0.44
N PHE A 42 22.29 -17.66 0.06
CA PHE A 42 23.13 -16.81 -0.80
C PHE A 42 24.00 -17.61 -1.76
N THR A 43 24.34 -18.85 -1.45
CA THR A 43 25.00 -19.74 -2.40
C THR A 43 24.04 -20.12 -3.52
N ALA A 44 22.83 -20.58 -3.21
CA ALA A 44 21.82 -20.94 -4.18
C ALA A 44 21.43 -19.73 -5.07
N LEU A 45 21.36 -18.52 -4.50
CA LEU A 45 21.12 -17.29 -5.25
C LEU A 45 22.29 -16.94 -6.17
N ALA A 46 23.54 -17.13 -5.72
CA ALA A 46 24.74 -16.88 -6.52
C ALA A 46 24.92 -17.87 -7.67
N ASP A 47 24.51 -19.11 -7.46
CA ASP A 47 24.62 -20.21 -8.43
C ASP A 47 23.35 -20.33 -9.32
N GLU A 48 22.40 -19.39 -9.21
CA GLU A 48 21.12 -19.35 -9.94
C GLU A 48 20.29 -20.65 -9.75
N GLU A 49 20.40 -21.27 -8.56
CA GLU A 49 19.66 -22.47 -8.18
C GLU A 49 18.29 -22.17 -7.58
N ILE A 50 18.03 -20.91 -7.22
CA ILE A 50 16.75 -20.41 -6.68
C ILE A 50 16.24 -19.24 -7.51
N ASN A 51 15.00 -19.33 -7.96
CA ASN A 51 14.33 -18.29 -8.70
C ASN A 51 13.49 -17.43 -7.76
N VAL A 52 13.67 -16.10 -7.82
CA VAL A 52 12.95 -15.15 -7.00
C VAL A 52 12.17 -14.18 -7.86
N ALA A 53 10.87 -14.07 -7.63
CA ALA A 53 10.03 -13.09 -8.29
C ALA A 53 9.65 -11.97 -7.32
N LEU A 54 9.94 -10.71 -7.68
CA LEU A 54 9.64 -9.53 -6.87
C LEU A 54 8.56 -8.66 -7.52
N LYS A 55 7.52 -8.35 -6.76
CA LYS A 55 6.58 -7.26 -7.03
C LYS A 55 7.07 -6.01 -6.28
N PRO A 56 7.56 -4.98 -7.00
CA PRO A 56 8.08 -3.78 -6.36
C PRO A 56 6.97 -2.91 -5.75
N GLN A 57 7.31 -1.99 -4.84
CA GLN A 57 6.38 -1.07 -4.20
C GLN A 57 5.73 -0.12 -5.22
N HIS A 58 6.54 0.48 -6.11
CA HIS A 58 6.07 1.46 -7.09
C HIS A 58 5.62 0.77 -8.38
N VAL A 59 4.31 0.75 -8.61
CA VAL A 59 3.71 0.18 -9.82
C VAL A 59 3.42 1.23 -10.91
N ASP A 60 3.41 2.50 -10.53
CA ASP A 60 3.23 3.67 -11.39
C ASP A 60 4.29 3.83 -12.47
N VAL A 61 5.42 3.15 -12.34
CA VAL A 61 6.48 3.09 -13.36
C VAL A 61 6.22 2.06 -14.47
N ILE A 62 5.24 1.16 -14.31
CA ILE A 62 4.94 0.11 -15.29
C ILE A 62 4.45 0.70 -16.62
N PRO A 63 3.54 1.70 -16.63
CA PRO A 63 3.14 2.38 -17.86
C PRO A 63 4.31 2.99 -18.64
N ASP A 64 5.28 3.59 -17.96
CA ASP A 64 6.47 4.15 -18.59
C ASP A 64 7.38 3.08 -19.23
N ALA A 65 7.33 1.84 -18.73
CA ALA A 65 8.17 0.75 -19.17
C ALA A 65 7.53 -0.16 -20.23
N TYR A 66 6.21 -0.14 -20.37
CA TYR A 66 5.48 -1.03 -21.26
C TYR A 66 4.23 -0.37 -21.86
N ASP A 67 4.21 -0.29 -23.18
CA ASP A 67 3.05 0.17 -23.97
C ASP A 67 2.34 -1.06 -24.58
N GLY A 68 1.09 -1.30 -24.14
CA GLY A 68 0.28 -2.41 -24.62
C GLY A 68 -0.83 -2.82 -23.65
N THR A 69 -1.54 -3.89 -24.00
CA THR A 69 -2.65 -4.38 -23.19
C THR A 69 -2.19 -5.25 -22.02
N VAL A 70 -3.03 -5.34 -20.98
CA VAL A 70 -2.84 -6.24 -19.84
C VAL A 70 -2.57 -7.68 -20.32
N LYS A 71 -3.41 -8.17 -21.25
CA LYS A 71 -3.26 -9.51 -21.82
C LYS A 71 -1.90 -9.72 -22.46
N ALA A 72 -1.46 -8.78 -23.30
CA ALA A 72 -0.17 -8.91 -24.00
C ALA A 72 1.01 -8.87 -23.02
N LEU A 73 0.93 -8.05 -21.97
CA LEU A 73 1.94 -8.01 -20.92
C LEU A 73 2.04 -9.36 -20.20
N LEU A 74 0.91 -9.84 -19.67
CA LEU A 74 0.89 -11.06 -18.85
C LEU A 74 1.30 -12.30 -19.66
N GLN A 75 0.81 -12.46 -20.89
CA GLN A 75 1.20 -13.56 -21.78
C GLN A 75 2.69 -13.52 -22.16
N ARG A 76 3.29 -12.33 -22.20
CA ARG A 76 4.73 -12.18 -22.49
C ARG A 76 5.62 -12.66 -21.35
N VAL A 77 5.16 -12.49 -20.10
CA VAL A 77 5.93 -12.81 -18.89
C VAL A 77 5.49 -14.10 -18.22
N ASP A 78 4.50 -14.79 -18.78
CA ASP A 78 3.99 -16.06 -18.26
C ASP A 78 4.97 -17.21 -18.58
N GLU A 79 5.60 -17.73 -17.54
CA GLU A 79 6.58 -18.82 -17.58
C GLU A 79 5.98 -20.16 -17.13
N ARG A 80 4.73 -20.13 -16.57
CA ARG A 80 4.09 -21.28 -15.92
C ARG A 80 2.78 -21.72 -16.58
N ASP A 81 2.37 -21.08 -17.66
CA ASP A 81 1.03 -21.25 -18.27
C ASP A 81 -0.11 -21.01 -17.24
N ALA A 82 0.11 -20.00 -16.36
CA ALA A 82 -0.75 -19.66 -15.24
C ALA A 82 -1.71 -18.49 -15.52
N TYR A 83 -1.71 -17.96 -16.75
CA TYR A 83 -2.45 -16.76 -17.14
C TYR A 83 -3.93 -16.80 -16.71
N ASP A 84 -4.67 -17.86 -17.11
CA ASP A 84 -6.10 -17.94 -16.82
C ASP A 84 -6.38 -18.00 -15.32
N THR A 85 -5.59 -18.77 -14.56
CA THR A 85 -5.72 -18.88 -13.10
C THR A 85 -5.49 -17.54 -12.40
N VAL A 86 -4.51 -16.79 -12.86
CA VAL A 86 -4.15 -15.49 -12.26
C VAL A 86 -5.16 -14.40 -12.62
N ILE A 87 -5.67 -14.39 -13.86
CA ILE A 87 -6.73 -13.48 -14.29
C ILE A 87 -7.99 -13.68 -13.45
N ASP A 88 -8.41 -14.92 -13.25
CA ASP A 88 -9.59 -15.24 -12.44
C ASP A 88 -9.35 -14.92 -10.96
N GLY A 89 -8.21 -15.35 -10.40
CA GLY A 89 -7.88 -15.17 -8.98
C GLY A 89 -7.73 -13.72 -8.55
N LEU A 90 -7.33 -12.83 -9.46
CA LEU A 90 -7.17 -11.39 -9.22
C LEU A 90 -8.31 -10.54 -9.83
N SER A 91 -9.37 -11.17 -10.36
CA SER A 91 -10.54 -10.51 -10.94
C SER A 91 -10.14 -9.47 -12.03
N LEU A 92 -9.24 -9.86 -12.94
CA LEU A 92 -8.68 -8.99 -13.99
C LEU A 92 -9.36 -9.11 -15.35
N GLY A 93 -10.33 -10.04 -15.52
CA GLY A 93 -10.97 -10.32 -16.81
C GLY A 93 -11.60 -9.10 -17.48
N HIS A 94 -12.09 -8.13 -16.71
CA HIS A 94 -12.70 -6.90 -17.22
C HIS A 94 -11.70 -5.88 -17.80
N VAL A 95 -10.41 -6.05 -17.53
CA VAL A 95 -9.33 -5.13 -17.98
C VAL A 95 -8.34 -5.77 -18.97
N GLU A 96 -8.49 -7.04 -19.32
CA GLU A 96 -7.55 -7.76 -20.19
C GLU A 96 -7.23 -7.05 -21.51
N SER A 97 -8.24 -6.43 -22.12
CA SER A 97 -8.11 -5.74 -23.41
C SER A 97 -7.75 -4.26 -23.28
N ARG A 98 -7.67 -3.72 -22.05
CA ARG A 98 -7.31 -2.32 -21.82
C ARG A 98 -5.81 -2.13 -21.86
N ASN A 99 -5.37 -0.94 -22.29
CA ASN A 99 -3.97 -0.54 -22.20
C ASN A 99 -3.58 -0.32 -20.75
N ILE A 100 -2.31 -0.57 -20.45
CA ILE A 100 -1.75 -0.37 -19.11
C ILE A 100 -1.91 1.07 -18.63
N ASP A 101 -1.77 2.05 -19.52
CA ASP A 101 -1.92 3.49 -19.23
C ASP A 101 -3.34 3.89 -18.80
N ASP A 102 -4.34 3.10 -19.19
CA ASP A 102 -5.75 3.37 -18.90
C ASP A 102 -6.22 2.75 -17.57
N LEU A 103 -5.33 2.09 -16.83
CA LEU A 103 -5.68 1.40 -15.60
C LEU A 103 -5.72 2.35 -14.39
N SER A 104 -6.70 2.12 -13.54
CA SER A 104 -6.68 2.71 -12.19
C SER A 104 -5.53 2.16 -11.34
N GLY A 105 -5.10 2.89 -10.30
CA GLY A 105 -4.03 2.43 -9.40
C GLY A 105 -4.28 1.05 -8.80
N GLY A 106 -5.54 0.72 -8.46
CA GLY A 106 -5.88 -0.60 -7.94
C GLY A 106 -5.86 -1.71 -8.99
N GLU A 107 -6.24 -1.42 -10.24
CA GLU A 107 -6.12 -2.36 -11.36
C GLU A 107 -4.65 -2.61 -11.70
N LEU A 108 -3.85 -1.54 -11.79
CA LEU A 108 -2.42 -1.63 -12.05
C LEU A 108 -1.68 -2.42 -10.96
N GLN A 109 -2.06 -2.23 -9.70
CA GLN A 109 -1.53 -2.98 -8.57
C GLN A 109 -1.79 -4.49 -8.73
N ARG A 110 -3.02 -4.89 -9.08
CA ARG A 110 -3.37 -6.30 -9.32
C ARG A 110 -2.68 -6.87 -10.54
N VAL A 111 -2.49 -6.07 -11.61
CA VAL A 111 -1.71 -6.48 -12.79
C VAL A 111 -0.24 -6.69 -12.43
N ALA A 112 0.35 -5.85 -11.57
CA ALA A 112 1.72 -6.03 -11.10
C ALA A 112 1.88 -7.33 -10.29
N ILE A 113 0.90 -7.66 -9.43
CA ILE A 113 0.87 -8.94 -8.70
C ILE A 113 0.76 -10.10 -9.70
N ALA A 114 -0.16 -10.01 -10.69
CA ALA A 114 -0.32 -11.00 -11.74
C ALA A 114 0.99 -11.26 -12.49
N ALA A 115 1.66 -10.19 -12.94
CA ALA A 115 2.94 -10.27 -13.65
C ALA A 115 4.07 -10.89 -12.81
N THR A 116 3.97 -10.83 -11.49
CA THR A 116 4.92 -11.48 -10.58
C THR A 116 4.60 -12.97 -10.44
N VAL A 117 3.32 -13.32 -10.28
CA VAL A 117 2.89 -14.70 -9.98
C VAL A 117 2.96 -15.62 -11.19
N VAL A 118 2.82 -15.11 -12.41
CA VAL A 118 2.97 -15.93 -13.63
C VAL A 118 4.42 -16.33 -13.92
N LYS A 119 5.41 -15.80 -13.20
CA LYS A 119 6.81 -16.22 -13.30
C LYS A 119 7.03 -17.55 -12.59
N ASP A 120 7.96 -18.33 -13.10
CA ASP A 120 8.42 -19.57 -12.46
C ASP A 120 9.44 -19.22 -11.36
N ALA A 121 8.98 -19.25 -10.09
CA ALA A 121 9.79 -18.82 -8.96
C ALA A 121 9.55 -19.68 -7.73
N ASP A 122 10.62 -20.00 -6.99
CA ASP A 122 10.60 -20.72 -5.72
C ASP A 122 10.21 -19.78 -4.56
N LEU A 123 10.48 -18.46 -4.73
CA LEU A 123 10.19 -17.44 -3.72
C LEU A 123 9.51 -16.23 -4.36
N TYR A 124 8.29 -15.95 -3.92
CA TYR A 124 7.54 -14.75 -4.30
C TYR A 124 7.67 -13.66 -3.22
N LEU A 125 8.09 -12.48 -3.65
CA LEU A 125 8.26 -11.31 -2.79
C LEU A 125 7.26 -10.22 -3.20
N PHE A 126 6.52 -9.69 -2.22
CA PHE A 126 5.55 -8.62 -2.46
C PHE A 126 5.84 -7.42 -1.55
N ASP A 127 6.11 -6.25 -2.14
CA ASP A 127 6.25 -5.00 -1.40
C ASP A 127 4.94 -4.21 -1.47
N GLU A 128 4.23 -4.11 -0.34
CA GLU A 128 2.94 -3.45 -0.16
C GLU A 128 1.88 -3.84 -1.23
N PRO A 129 1.52 -5.13 -1.37
CA PRO A 129 0.62 -5.58 -2.43
C PRO A 129 -0.80 -5.06 -2.30
N THR A 130 -1.24 -4.62 -1.11
CA THR A 130 -2.61 -4.15 -0.89
C THR A 130 -2.79 -2.63 -1.00
N SER A 131 -1.73 -1.89 -1.32
CA SER A 131 -1.80 -0.45 -1.59
C SER A 131 -2.75 -0.16 -2.76
N TYR A 132 -3.48 0.97 -2.70
CA TYR A 132 -4.49 1.42 -3.67
C TYR A 132 -5.76 0.56 -3.77
N LEU A 133 -5.85 -0.54 -3.01
CA LEU A 133 -7.01 -1.44 -3.01
C LEU A 133 -8.03 -1.03 -1.95
N ASP A 134 -9.31 -1.20 -2.23
CA ASP A 134 -10.36 -1.12 -1.22
C ASP A 134 -10.35 -2.38 -0.31
N ILE A 135 -11.14 -2.36 0.76
CA ILE A 135 -11.12 -3.44 1.78
C ILE A 135 -11.44 -4.81 1.16
N LYS A 136 -12.42 -4.88 0.26
CA LYS A 136 -12.81 -6.13 -0.40
C LYS A 136 -11.67 -6.67 -1.27
N GLN A 137 -11.12 -5.81 -2.11
CA GLN A 137 -9.98 -6.14 -2.97
C GLN A 137 -8.74 -6.55 -2.16
N ARG A 138 -8.47 -5.89 -1.01
CA ARG A 138 -7.36 -6.27 -0.12
C ARG A 138 -7.51 -7.70 0.40
N VAL A 139 -8.72 -8.08 0.83
CA VAL A 139 -8.99 -9.44 1.32
C VAL A 139 -8.86 -10.46 0.20
N GLU A 140 -9.41 -10.19 -0.99
CA GLU A 140 -9.32 -11.06 -2.16
C GLU A 140 -7.87 -11.28 -2.59
N VAL A 141 -7.09 -10.20 -2.75
CA VAL A 141 -5.66 -10.26 -3.09
C VAL A 141 -4.85 -10.99 -2.02
N SER A 142 -5.15 -10.74 -0.74
CA SER A 142 -4.46 -11.41 0.37
C SER A 142 -4.74 -12.91 0.38
N ALA A 143 -5.99 -13.32 0.13
CA ALA A 143 -6.35 -14.74 0.01
C ALA A 143 -5.62 -15.40 -1.17
N PHE A 144 -5.54 -14.70 -2.31
CA PHE A 144 -4.82 -15.17 -3.48
C PHE A 144 -3.32 -15.32 -3.20
N ILE A 145 -2.67 -14.31 -2.62
CA ILE A 145 -1.24 -14.37 -2.25
C ILE A 145 -0.98 -15.51 -1.25
N ARG A 146 -1.86 -15.67 -0.24
CA ARG A 146 -1.73 -16.78 0.72
C ARG A 146 -1.82 -18.15 0.06
N SER A 147 -2.62 -18.29 -0.99
CA SER A 147 -2.77 -19.54 -1.74
C SER A 147 -1.55 -19.93 -2.58
N LEU A 148 -0.58 -19.01 -2.77
CA LEU A 148 0.67 -19.29 -3.48
C LEU A 148 1.66 -20.08 -2.62
N ALA A 149 1.55 -19.98 -1.29
CA ALA A 149 2.45 -20.69 -0.39
C ALA A 149 2.04 -22.16 -0.30
N ASP A 150 2.92 -23.06 -0.74
CA ASP A 150 2.75 -24.50 -0.73
C ASP A 150 4.08 -25.22 -0.38
N GLU A 151 4.21 -26.51 -0.70
CA GLU A 151 5.43 -27.29 -0.42
C GLU A 151 6.63 -26.85 -1.26
N ASP A 152 6.39 -26.27 -2.44
CA ASP A 152 7.41 -25.89 -3.41
C ASP A 152 7.67 -24.38 -3.45
N HIS A 153 6.73 -23.57 -2.98
CA HIS A 153 6.78 -22.11 -3.10
C HIS A 153 6.70 -21.40 -1.73
N ALA A 154 7.66 -20.52 -1.49
CA ALA A 154 7.65 -19.62 -0.34
C ALA A 154 7.14 -18.23 -0.73
N VAL A 155 6.50 -17.55 0.23
CA VAL A 155 5.98 -16.18 0.03
C VAL A 155 6.47 -15.28 1.15
N MET A 156 6.99 -14.10 0.81
CA MET A 156 7.33 -13.05 1.76
C MET A 156 6.64 -11.74 1.37
N VAL A 157 6.02 -11.07 2.33
CA VAL A 157 5.22 -9.86 2.09
C VAL A 157 5.67 -8.74 3.03
N ILE A 158 5.82 -7.54 2.52
CA ILE A 158 5.87 -6.32 3.32
C ILE A 158 4.48 -5.71 3.33
N GLU A 159 3.93 -5.50 4.52
CA GLU A 159 2.64 -4.86 4.73
C GLU A 159 2.67 -3.92 5.93
N HIS A 160 1.80 -2.91 5.89
CA HIS A 160 1.63 -1.93 6.96
C HIS A 160 0.27 -2.03 7.66
N ASP A 161 -0.71 -2.63 7.00
CA ASP A 161 -2.03 -2.88 7.57
C ASP A 161 -1.96 -4.14 8.45
N LEU A 162 -2.08 -3.92 9.77
CA LEU A 162 -1.96 -5.02 10.75
C LEU A 162 -3.09 -6.05 10.63
N ILE A 163 -4.27 -5.64 10.15
CA ILE A 163 -5.41 -6.55 9.94
C ILE A 163 -5.11 -7.48 8.76
N ILE A 164 -4.59 -6.91 7.68
CA ILE A 164 -4.20 -7.67 6.50
C ILE A 164 -3.01 -8.58 6.85
N LEU A 165 -2.04 -8.07 7.61
CA LEU A 165 -0.89 -8.87 8.03
C LEU A 165 -1.30 -10.08 8.87
N ASP A 166 -2.22 -9.89 9.83
CA ASP A 166 -2.76 -10.97 10.67
C ASP A 166 -3.52 -12.03 9.85
N TYR A 167 -4.21 -11.62 8.80
CA TYR A 167 -4.92 -12.52 7.89
C TYR A 167 -3.98 -13.27 6.93
N LEU A 168 -2.96 -12.60 6.43
CA LEU A 168 -2.10 -13.07 5.33
C LEU A 168 -0.97 -13.97 5.80
N THR A 169 -0.36 -13.71 6.97
CA THR A 169 0.92 -14.30 7.37
C THR A 169 0.82 -15.26 8.56
N ASP A 170 1.76 -16.20 8.65
CA ASP A 170 1.93 -17.11 9.78
C ASP A 170 3.06 -16.63 10.70
N LEU A 171 4.08 -16.00 10.12
CA LEU A 171 5.25 -15.45 10.80
C LEU A 171 5.47 -13.98 10.40
N VAL A 172 5.99 -13.21 11.32
CA VAL A 172 6.33 -11.80 11.13
C VAL A 172 7.72 -11.48 11.67
N ASN A 173 8.49 -10.74 10.87
CA ASN A 173 9.73 -10.10 11.30
C ASN A 173 9.48 -8.61 11.53
N VAL A 174 9.84 -8.09 12.69
CA VAL A 174 9.80 -6.67 12.98
C VAL A 174 11.06 -6.00 12.45
N VAL A 175 10.88 -4.95 11.61
CA VAL A 175 12.00 -4.15 11.14
C VAL A 175 12.04 -2.84 11.91
N TYR A 176 13.14 -2.58 12.61
CA TYR A 176 13.33 -1.43 13.47
C TYR A 176 14.66 -0.71 13.17
N GLY A 177 14.82 0.51 13.66
CA GLY A 177 16.02 1.29 13.43
C GLY A 177 15.74 2.79 13.36
N GLU A 178 16.69 3.54 12.80
CA GLU A 178 16.62 4.99 12.65
C GLU A 178 16.61 5.39 11.17
N SER A 179 15.66 6.24 10.78
CA SER A 179 15.50 6.64 9.39
C SER A 179 16.76 7.37 8.88
N GLY A 180 17.26 6.90 7.73
CA GLY A 180 18.47 7.44 7.12
C GLY A 180 19.79 6.99 7.78
N ALA A 181 19.75 6.17 8.84
CA ALA A 181 20.93 5.70 9.55
C ALA A 181 21.11 4.19 9.46
N TYR A 182 20.16 3.42 10.01
CA TYR A 182 20.24 1.94 9.98
C TYR A 182 18.85 1.28 10.12
N GLY A 183 18.75 0.05 9.64
CA GLY A 183 17.60 -0.84 9.87
C GLY A 183 18.08 -2.23 10.29
N VAL A 184 17.37 -2.84 11.22
CA VAL A 184 17.61 -4.19 11.71
C VAL A 184 16.34 -5.01 11.55
N VAL A 185 16.48 -6.25 11.12
CA VAL A 185 15.38 -7.22 11.01
C VAL A 185 15.45 -8.15 12.21
N SER A 186 14.35 -8.25 12.97
CA SER A 186 14.26 -9.16 14.11
C SER A 186 14.21 -10.62 13.69
N MET A 187 14.37 -11.52 14.65
CA MET A 187 13.98 -12.92 14.46
C MET A 187 12.48 -13.02 14.13
N ALA A 188 12.10 -14.09 13.42
CA ALA A 188 10.71 -14.34 13.10
C ALA A 188 9.91 -14.74 14.33
N GLU A 189 8.74 -14.12 14.51
CA GLU A 189 7.76 -14.46 15.54
C GLU A 189 6.44 -14.88 14.88
N THR A 190 5.58 -15.60 15.61
CA THR A 190 4.21 -15.82 15.14
C THR A 190 3.52 -14.48 14.91
N THR A 191 2.66 -14.37 13.91
CA THR A 191 2.04 -13.10 13.51
C THR A 191 1.44 -12.35 14.69
N LYS A 192 0.63 -13.01 15.50
CA LYS A 192 0.00 -12.38 16.67
C LYS A 192 1.01 -11.83 17.68
N LYS A 193 2.09 -12.60 17.96
CA LYS A 193 3.15 -12.17 18.87
C LYS A 193 3.92 -10.99 18.27
N GLY A 194 4.32 -11.08 16.99
CA GLY A 194 5.07 -10.02 16.31
C GLY A 194 4.29 -8.72 16.19
N ILE A 195 2.98 -8.78 15.94
CA ILE A 195 2.11 -7.58 15.94
C ILE A 195 2.10 -6.94 17.33
N ASN A 196 1.91 -7.72 18.40
CA ASN A 196 1.94 -7.17 19.76
C ASN A 196 3.30 -6.59 20.11
N THR A 197 4.39 -7.30 19.81
CA THR A 197 5.78 -6.82 19.94
C THR A 197 5.98 -5.47 19.22
N TYR A 198 5.45 -5.36 18.01
CA TYR A 198 5.50 -4.10 17.26
C TYR A 198 4.70 -2.98 17.92
N LEU A 199 3.51 -3.27 18.46
CA LEU A 199 2.68 -2.28 19.16
C LEU A 199 3.32 -1.87 20.49
N ASP A 200 3.91 -2.80 21.23
CA ASP A 200 4.60 -2.53 22.50
C ASP A 200 5.91 -1.77 22.33
N GLY A 201 6.59 -1.94 21.18
CA GLY A 201 7.87 -1.29 20.90
C GLY A 201 9.07 -1.94 21.58
N TYR A 202 8.94 -3.19 22.05
CA TYR A 202 9.97 -3.94 22.77
C TYR A 202 10.09 -5.37 22.26
N LEU A 203 11.27 -5.76 21.82
CA LEU A 203 11.65 -7.11 21.41
C LEU A 203 12.23 -7.85 22.61
N ALA A 204 11.43 -8.71 23.24
CA ALA A 204 11.81 -9.40 24.47
C ALA A 204 12.95 -10.40 24.27
N GLU A 205 12.96 -11.13 23.15
CA GLU A 205 13.97 -12.16 22.85
C GLU A 205 15.35 -11.55 22.58
N GLU A 206 15.39 -10.38 21.95
CA GLU A 206 16.61 -9.65 21.63
C GLU A 206 16.98 -8.61 22.70
N ASN A 207 16.09 -8.40 23.69
CA ASN A 207 16.20 -7.39 24.75
C ASN A 207 16.43 -5.97 24.18
N VAL A 208 15.67 -5.61 23.12
CA VAL A 208 15.80 -4.33 22.43
C VAL A 208 14.51 -3.54 22.55
N GLN A 209 14.59 -2.33 23.09
CA GLN A 209 13.52 -1.36 23.03
C GLN A 209 13.73 -0.43 21.83
N PHE A 210 12.95 -0.62 20.78
CA PHE A 210 13.06 0.16 19.53
C PHE A 210 12.11 1.35 19.49
N ARG A 211 11.16 1.45 20.45
CA ARG A 211 10.29 2.60 20.63
C ARG A 211 10.08 2.90 22.11
N LYS A 212 10.09 4.17 22.48
CA LYS A 212 10.00 4.62 23.89
C LYS A 212 8.61 4.45 24.50
N SER A 213 7.56 4.44 23.67
CA SER A 213 6.16 4.31 24.11
C SER A 213 5.45 3.29 23.25
N SER A 214 4.54 2.51 23.83
CA SER A 214 3.60 1.67 23.11
C SER A 214 2.68 2.48 22.20
N ILE A 215 2.14 1.84 21.17
CA ILE A 215 1.02 2.37 20.39
C ILE A 215 -0.24 1.88 21.08
N GLU A 216 -0.96 2.80 21.70
CA GLU A 216 -2.21 2.52 22.40
C GLU A 216 -3.36 3.25 21.68
N PHE A 217 -4.48 2.56 21.57
CA PHE A 217 -5.71 3.17 21.07
C PHE A 217 -6.52 3.61 22.28
N GLU A 218 -6.62 4.92 22.48
CA GLU A 218 -7.47 5.46 23.54
C GLU A 218 -8.94 5.11 23.25
N GLU A 219 -9.63 4.54 24.24
CA GLU A 219 -11.06 4.38 24.16
C GLU A 219 -11.71 5.75 24.06
N ARG A 220 -12.48 5.99 23.00
CA ARG A 220 -13.29 7.19 22.90
C ARG A 220 -14.34 7.13 24.02
N SER A 221 -14.27 8.08 24.96
CA SER A 221 -15.37 8.29 25.90
C SER A 221 -16.65 8.54 25.09
N GLU A 222 -17.72 7.81 25.41
CA GLU A 222 -19.05 8.07 24.82
C GLU A 222 -19.34 9.56 24.95
N LYS A 223 -19.45 10.27 23.81
CA LYS A 223 -19.88 11.67 23.80
C LYS A 223 -21.23 11.73 24.50
N ARG A 224 -21.32 12.46 25.62
CA ARG A 224 -22.63 12.79 26.20
C ARG A 224 -23.38 13.56 25.13
N TYR A 225 -24.52 13.04 24.68
CA TYR A 225 -25.43 13.68 23.74
C TYR A 225 -26.05 14.94 24.36
N THR A 226 -25.29 16.01 24.42
CA THR A 226 -25.85 17.35 24.34
C THR A 226 -26.13 17.57 22.87
N LYS A 227 -27.32 17.99 22.49
CA LYS A 227 -27.68 18.19 21.08
C LYS A 227 -26.68 19.20 20.51
N PRO A 228 -25.75 18.75 19.64
CA PRO A 228 -24.71 19.64 19.10
C PRO A 228 -25.34 20.61 18.12
N ASP A 229 -24.73 21.78 17.94
CA ASP A 229 -25.20 22.76 16.95
C ASP A 229 -24.89 22.23 15.55
N VAL A 230 -25.77 22.55 14.59
CA VAL A 230 -25.59 22.18 13.18
C VAL A 230 -24.58 23.12 12.57
N ILE A 231 -23.49 22.57 11.96
CA ILE A 231 -22.56 23.37 11.20
C ILE A 231 -23.10 23.62 9.81
N THR A 232 -23.56 22.55 9.12
CA THR A 232 -24.10 22.64 7.77
C THR A 232 -24.99 21.46 7.45
N SER A 233 -25.84 21.63 6.45
CA SER A 233 -26.69 20.58 5.92
C SER A 233 -26.75 20.69 4.41
N TRP A 234 -27.06 19.58 3.74
CA TRP A 234 -27.29 19.55 2.30
C TRP A 234 -28.58 18.81 1.96
N PRO A 235 -29.27 19.24 0.88
CA PRO A 235 -30.46 18.56 0.39
C PRO A 235 -30.07 17.25 -0.31
N ALA A 236 -31.05 16.39 -0.58
CA ALA A 236 -30.86 15.27 -1.49
C ALA A 236 -30.51 15.79 -2.88
N PHE A 237 -29.53 15.17 -3.52
CA PHE A 237 -29.10 15.54 -4.87
C PHE A 237 -28.71 14.31 -5.71
N THR A 238 -28.71 14.50 -7.02
CA THR A 238 -28.15 13.54 -7.97
C THR A 238 -27.13 14.28 -8.82
N HIS A 239 -25.96 13.68 -9.00
CA HIS A 239 -24.93 14.17 -9.91
C HIS A 239 -24.64 13.11 -10.98
N GLU A 240 -24.72 13.50 -12.25
CA GLU A 240 -24.60 12.58 -13.38
C GLU A 240 -23.34 12.86 -14.20
N TYR A 241 -22.63 11.81 -14.55
CA TYR A 241 -21.62 11.76 -15.61
C TYR A 241 -22.14 10.89 -16.75
N ASP A 242 -21.48 10.87 -17.88
CA ASP A 242 -21.89 10.08 -19.06
C ASP A 242 -22.16 8.60 -18.76
N THR A 243 -21.39 8.00 -17.84
CA THR A 243 -21.45 6.58 -17.53
C THR A 243 -21.71 6.27 -16.05
N PHE A 244 -21.92 7.28 -15.21
CA PHE A 244 -22.03 7.12 -13.76
C PHE A 244 -23.00 8.17 -13.17
N SER A 245 -23.83 7.74 -12.22
CA SER A 245 -24.73 8.62 -11.48
C SER A 245 -24.53 8.42 -9.98
N LEU A 246 -24.35 9.53 -9.26
CA LEU A 246 -24.29 9.56 -7.81
C LEU A 246 -25.59 10.14 -7.25
N GLU A 247 -26.33 9.35 -6.47
CA GLU A 247 -27.47 9.80 -5.69
C GLU A 247 -27.07 9.93 -4.22
N ALA A 248 -27.27 11.11 -3.64
CA ALA A 248 -27.04 11.38 -2.22
C ALA A 248 -28.31 11.86 -1.55
N GLY A 249 -28.65 11.27 -0.42
CA GLY A 249 -29.74 11.75 0.45
C GLY A 249 -29.35 13.04 1.17
N THR A 250 -30.34 13.62 1.86
CA THR A 250 -30.09 14.76 2.76
C THR A 250 -29.08 14.39 3.83
N GLY A 251 -28.16 15.27 4.18
CA GLY A 251 -27.21 15.09 5.26
C GLY A 251 -27.04 16.34 6.11
N THR A 252 -26.51 16.14 7.31
CA THR A 252 -26.24 17.21 8.27
C THR A 252 -24.93 16.91 8.99
N ILE A 253 -24.11 17.93 9.16
CA ILE A 253 -22.86 17.89 9.92
C ILE A 253 -23.04 18.73 11.17
N TYR A 254 -22.72 18.17 12.32
CA TYR A 254 -22.78 18.85 13.59
C TYR A 254 -21.38 19.22 14.09
N GLU A 255 -21.33 20.16 15.05
CA GLU A 255 -20.06 20.45 15.72
C GLU A 255 -19.43 19.19 16.32
N ASP A 256 -18.11 19.11 16.27
CA ASP A 256 -17.30 17.98 16.74
C ASP A 256 -17.52 16.64 16.01
N ASP A 257 -18.23 16.62 14.88
CA ASP A 257 -18.37 15.39 14.10
C ASP A 257 -17.11 15.09 13.28
N ILE A 258 -16.76 13.80 13.25
CA ILE A 258 -15.84 13.22 12.27
C ILE A 258 -16.62 12.19 11.49
N ILE A 259 -16.87 12.46 10.21
CA ILE A 259 -17.70 11.61 9.35
C ILE A 259 -16.79 10.77 8.47
N GLY A 260 -16.89 9.43 8.59
CA GLY A 260 -16.22 8.48 7.69
C GLY A 260 -17.13 8.10 6.53
N VAL A 261 -16.61 8.15 5.29
CA VAL A 261 -17.30 7.70 4.09
C VAL A 261 -16.68 6.37 3.64
N LEU A 262 -17.45 5.28 3.71
CA LEU A 262 -17.02 3.93 3.32
C LEU A 262 -17.67 3.50 2.01
N GLY A 263 -16.95 2.67 1.25
CA GLY A 263 -17.46 2.05 0.03
C GLY A 263 -16.33 1.56 -0.88
N GLU A 264 -16.67 0.75 -1.88
CA GLU A 264 -15.74 0.22 -2.88
C GLU A 264 -15.12 1.37 -3.72
N ASN A 265 -14.04 1.08 -4.44
CA ASN A 265 -13.46 2.06 -5.37
C ASN A 265 -14.41 2.31 -6.56
N GLY A 266 -14.42 3.53 -7.08
CA GLY A 266 -15.23 3.91 -8.24
C GLY A 266 -16.72 4.19 -7.96
N ILE A 267 -17.23 4.06 -6.72
CA ILE A 267 -18.66 4.28 -6.40
C ILE A 267 -19.02 5.73 -6.07
N GLY A 268 -18.11 6.70 -6.30
CA GLY A 268 -18.43 8.11 -6.18
C GLY A 268 -18.08 8.77 -4.84
N LYS A 269 -17.22 8.18 -3.99
CA LYS A 269 -16.78 8.82 -2.72
C LYS A 269 -16.10 10.17 -2.96
N SER A 270 -15.18 10.25 -3.92
CA SER A 270 -14.51 11.50 -4.27
C SER A 270 -15.48 12.49 -4.90
N THR A 271 -16.37 12.02 -5.78
CA THR A 271 -17.43 12.84 -6.37
C THR A 271 -18.33 13.47 -5.30
N LEU A 272 -18.69 12.71 -4.26
CA LEU A 272 -19.45 13.25 -3.12
C LEU A 272 -18.70 14.42 -2.45
N MET A 273 -17.39 14.24 -2.21
CA MET A 273 -16.58 15.31 -1.58
C MET A 273 -16.43 16.53 -2.49
N GLU A 274 -16.25 16.33 -3.80
CA GLU A 274 -16.13 17.41 -4.80
C GLU A 274 -17.44 18.19 -4.98
N VAL A 275 -18.61 17.52 -4.91
CA VAL A 275 -19.92 18.19 -4.88
C VAL A 275 -20.09 19.00 -3.62
N LEU A 276 -19.83 18.40 -2.45
CA LEU A 276 -19.98 19.06 -1.17
C LEU A 276 -18.98 20.22 -0.99
N SER A 277 -17.78 20.13 -1.54
CA SER A 277 -16.78 21.23 -1.53
C SER A 277 -17.07 22.35 -2.52
N GLY A 278 -18.04 22.17 -3.42
CA GLY A 278 -18.38 23.12 -4.48
C GLY A 278 -17.37 23.18 -5.64
N GLU A 279 -16.47 22.21 -5.75
CA GLU A 279 -15.54 22.12 -6.89
C GLU A 279 -16.27 21.73 -8.17
N ILE A 280 -17.24 20.82 -8.07
CA ILE A 280 -18.20 20.49 -9.12
C ILE A 280 -19.61 20.85 -8.62
N ALA A 281 -20.55 21.06 -9.53
CA ALA A 281 -21.93 21.50 -9.21
C ALA A 281 -22.00 22.82 -8.40
N LYS A 282 -21.42 23.89 -8.97
CA LYS A 282 -21.37 25.24 -8.36
C LYS A 282 -22.73 25.84 -7.98
N ASP A 283 -23.83 25.32 -8.49
CA ASP A 283 -25.19 25.73 -8.17
C ASP A 283 -25.78 24.96 -6.97
N PHE A 284 -24.96 24.14 -6.33
CA PHE A 284 -25.35 23.40 -5.14
C PHE A 284 -25.36 24.33 -3.92
N ASP A 285 -26.57 24.64 -3.46
CA ASP A 285 -26.80 25.58 -2.36
C ASP A 285 -26.56 24.87 -1.02
N MET A 286 -25.35 24.99 -0.51
CA MET A 286 -25.05 24.68 0.90
C MET A 286 -25.04 25.97 1.70
N ASP A 287 -25.48 25.91 2.96
CA ASP A 287 -25.31 26.99 3.92
C ASP A 287 -23.86 27.49 3.89
N GLU A 288 -23.63 28.81 4.02
CA GLU A 288 -22.31 29.45 3.93
C GLU A 288 -21.32 28.84 4.95
N VAL A 289 -20.58 27.83 4.50
CA VAL A 289 -19.49 27.21 5.29
C VAL A 289 -18.19 27.27 4.49
N THR A 290 -17.15 27.74 5.14
CA THR A 290 -15.80 27.69 4.56
C THR A 290 -15.27 26.26 4.62
N MET A 291 -15.07 25.65 3.46
CA MET A 291 -14.53 24.28 3.35
C MET A 291 -13.10 24.30 2.84
N SER A 292 -12.29 23.41 3.39
CA SER A 292 -10.94 23.11 2.87
C SER A 292 -10.91 21.66 2.38
N HIS A 293 -10.65 21.47 1.11
CA HIS A 293 -10.54 20.16 0.49
C HIS A 293 -9.09 19.80 0.20
N LYS A 294 -8.66 18.61 0.63
CA LYS A 294 -7.37 18.04 0.24
C LYS A 294 -7.61 17.06 -0.91
N PRO A 295 -7.16 17.34 -2.14
CA PRO A 295 -7.33 16.42 -3.26
C PRO A 295 -6.55 15.11 -3.05
N GLN A 296 -6.94 14.06 -3.77
CA GLN A 296 -6.29 12.75 -3.70
C GLN A 296 -4.84 12.81 -4.17
N HIS A 297 -4.59 13.48 -5.28
CA HIS A 297 -3.26 13.71 -5.85
C HIS A 297 -2.89 15.18 -5.74
N LEU A 298 -1.66 15.43 -5.38
CA LEU A 298 -1.05 16.76 -5.46
C LEU A 298 -0.10 16.72 -6.64
N ASP A 299 -0.32 17.57 -7.63
CA ASP A 299 0.60 17.73 -8.75
C ASP A 299 1.92 18.26 -8.20
N ALA A 300 2.98 17.51 -8.43
CA ALA A 300 4.31 17.95 -8.07
C ALA A 300 4.77 19.03 -9.07
N ASP A 301 5.11 20.19 -8.56
CA ASP A 301 5.78 21.25 -9.32
C ASP A 301 7.14 21.55 -8.70
N ASP A 302 7.95 22.37 -9.38
CA ASP A 302 9.27 22.78 -8.88
C ASP A 302 9.21 23.82 -7.76
N THR A 303 8.03 24.12 -7.21
CA THR A 303 7.83 25.09 -6.14
C THR A 303 8.35 24.54 -4.83
N LEU A 304 9.21 25.28 -4.18
CA LEU A 304 9.67 24.92 -2.83
C LEU A 304 8.49 24.88 -1.86
N VAL A 305 8.39 23.82 -1.05
CA VAL A 305 7.34 23.65 -0.04
C VAL A 305 7.14 24.90 0.83
N ARG A 306 8.24 25.60 1.17
CA ARG A 306 8.17 26.86 1.92
C ARG A 306 7.37 27.94 1.19
N LEU A 307 7.56 28.08 -0.13
CA LEU A 307 6.85 29.09 -0.93
C LEU A 307 5.36 28.73 -1.08
N TYR A 308 5.07 27.45 -1.23
CA TYR A 308 3.71 26.93 -1.24
C TYR A 308 2.98 27.25 0.08
N LEU A 309 3.62 26.99 1.22
CA LEU A 309 3.06 27.29 2.54
C LEU A 309 3.00 28.79 2.85
N ASP A 310 3.91 29.61 2.32
CA ASP A 310 3.87 31.08 2.47
C ASP A 310 2.73 31.68 1.63
N GLY A 311 2.41 31.11 0.45
CA GLY A 311 1.22 31.42 -0.31
C GLY A 311 -0.07 31.12 0.47
N ALA A 312 -0.15 29.98 1.13
CA ALA A 312 -1.28 29.65 2.00
C ALA A 312 -1.43 30.60 3.20
N LYS A 313 -0.34 31.15 3.73
CA LYS A 313 -0.37 32.16 4.82
C LYS A 313 -0.95 33.52 4.38
N GLN A 314 -0.85 33.87 3.10
CA GLN A 314 -1.45 35.11 2.59
C GLN A 314 -2.99 35.05 2.55
N HIS A 315 -3.58 33.85 2.50
CA HIS A 315 -5.00 33.61 2.66
C HIS A 315 -5.43 33.47 4.14
N LYS A 316 -4.52 33.68 5.08
CA LYS A 316 -4.72 33.51 6.52
C LYS A 316 -5.80 34.40 7.15
N HIS A 317 -6.24 35.46 6.49
CA HIS A 317 -7.35 36.29 6.97
C HIS A 317 -8.74 35.71 6.66
N THR A 318 -8.81 34.55 5.97
CA THR A 318 -10.09 33.89 5.64
C THR A 318 -10.24 32.51 6.32
N VAL A 319 -9.22 31.99 6.99
CA VAL A 319 -9.19 30.60 7.49
C VAL A 319 -8.96 30.48 9.01
N ILE A 320 -8.65 31.56 9.70
CA ILE A 320 -8.47 31.55 11.17
C ILE A 320 -9.10 32.84 11.73
N ASP A 321 -10.40 32.87 11.90
CA ASP A 321 -11.14 33.62 12.90
C ASP A 321 -12.21 32.69 13.47
#